data_2390b20d59c9dd6dd038c06d90e8222b
#
_entry.id   2390b20d59c9dd6dd038c06d90e8222b
#
_cell.length_a   1.000
_cell.length_b   1.000
_cell.length_c   1.000
_cell.angle_alpha   90.00
_cell.angle_beta   90.00
_cell.angle_gamma   90.00
#
_symmetry.space_group_name_H-M   'P 1'
#
loop_
_entity.id
_entity.type
_entity.pdbx_description
1 polymer ?
#
loop_
_entity_poly.entity_id
_entity_poly.type
_entity_poly.pdbx_seq_one_letter_code
_entity_poly.pdbx_strand_id
1 'polypeptide(L)'
;SRTFYAKGQTGQQLLLGAYSAMNRQIARGKIKMYNRHEMLDVVLVDGKARGIITRNLVNGEIERHSAHAVVLASGGYGNVFYLSTNAMGSNVTAAWKAHKRGAYFANPCFTQIHPTCIPVSGDHQSKLTLMSESLRNDGRIWVPKNIQDVEGIRNGNLKPTEIKEEDRDYFLERRYPAFGNLVPRDVASRAAKERCDAGFGVNKTGEAVYLDFASSIIRYGKEQALVNGEDENNEEIIEKLGKEIIKKKYGNLFQMYEKIVDQNPYETPMMIYPAVHYTMGGIWVDYNLMTTIPGLYAIGEANFSDHGANRLGASALMQGLADGYFVLPYTIGAVSYTHLTLPTILS
;
A
#
# COMPACT_ATOMS: atom_id res chain seq x y z
N SER A 1 21.09 10.87 3.38
CA SER A 1 19.85 10.13 3.07
C SER A 1 18.94 10.98 2.19
N ARG A 2 18.35 10.39 1.18
CA ARG A 2 17.40 11.06 0.26
C ARG A 2 15.95 10.71 0.57
N THR A 3 15.73 9.94 1.63
CA THR A 3 14.40 9.43 2.00
C THR A 3 14.02 9.91 3.38
N PHE A 4 12.84 10.50 3.51
CA PHE A 4 12.23 10.85 4.78
C PHE A 4 11.24 9.75 5.18
N TYR A 5 11.25 9.37 6.45
CA TYR A 5 10.37 8.32 6.96
C TYR A 5 10.09 8.48 8.46
N ALA A 6 9.00 7.92 8.92
CA ALA A 6 8.55 7.93 10.31
C ALA A 6 8.41 6.49 10.85
N LYS A 7 9.46 5.67 10.75
CA LYS A 7 9.56 4.32 11.32
C LYS A 7 8.27 3.48 11.21
N GLY A 8 7.77 3.28 9.98
CA GLY A 8 6.55 2.52 9.69
C GLY A 8 5.25 3.33 9.76
N GLN A 9 5.29 4.60 10.17
CA GLN A 9 4.11 5.46 10.30
C GLN A 9 4.08 6.62 9.30
N THR A 10 4.88 6.58 8.25
CA THR A 10 5.05 7.69 7.30
C THR A 10 3.71 8.11 6.66
N GLY A 11 2.94 7.15 6.16
CA GLY A 11 1.62 7.42 5.57
C GLY A 11 0.63 8.03 6.56
N GLN A 12 0.60 7.51 7.78
CA GLN A 12 -0.26 8.03 8.85
C GLN A 12 0.12 9.47 9.23
N GLN A 13 1.40 9.78 9.37
CA GLN A 13 1.87 11.13 9.71
C GLN A 13 1.56 12.14 8.60
N LEU A 14 1.74 11.76 7.34
CA LEU A 14 1.37 12.59 6.20
C LEU A 14 -0.14 12.86 6.17
N LEU A 15 -0.95 11.82 6.35
CA LEU A 15 -2.41 11.95 6.39
C LEU A 15 -2.88 12.88 7.51
N LEU A 16 -2.39 12.68 8.73
CA LEU A 16 -2.77 13.49 9.88
C LEU A 16 -2.34 14.96 9.71
N GLY A 17 -1.15 15.20 9.15
CA GLY A 17 -0.66 16.54 8.83
C GLY A 17 -1.55 17.26 7.82
N ALA A 18 -1.87 16.60 6.70
CA ALA A 18 -2.74 17.13 5.65
C ALA A 18 -4.18 17.34 6.18
N TYR A 19 -4.73 16.39 6.93
CA TYR A 19 -6.05 16.50 7.53
C TYR A 19 -6.15 17.66 8.53
N SER A 20 -5.13 17.86 9.36
CA SER A 20 -5.08 18.98 10.29
C SER A 20 -5.04 20.33 9.55
N ALA A 21 -4.28 20.41 8.45
CA ALA A 21 -4.25 21.62 7.62
C ALA A 21 -5.61 21.90 6.97
N MET A 22 -6.28 20.86 6.45
CA MET A 22 -7.62 20.95 5.88
C MET A 22 -8.65 21.42 6.91
N ASN A 23 -8.63 20.86 8.13
CA ASN A 23 -9.56 21.27 9.20
C ASN A 23 -9.42 22.76 9.57
N ARG A 24 -8.22 23.32 9.53
CA ARG A 24 -8.04 24.77 9.73
C ARG A 24 -8.74 25.59 8.64
N GLN A 25 -8.79 25.12 7.39
CA GLN A 25 -9.50 25.79 6.31
C GLN A 25 -11.02 25.58 6.40
N ILE A 26 -11.47 24.42 6.87
CA ILE A 26 -12.88 24.19 7.19
C ILE A 26 -13.36 25.16 8.27
N ALA A 27 -12.60 25.30 9.36
CA ALA A 27 -12.93 26.22 10.45
C ALA A 27 -12.95 27.70 9.99
N ARG A 28 -12.21 28.06 8.93
CA ARG A 28 -12.21 29.37 8.31
C ARG A 28 -13.33 29.56 7.28
N GLY A 29 -14.19 28.55 7.07
CA GLY A 29 -15.24 28.58 6.06
C GLY A 29 -14.78 28.51 4.59
N LYS A 30 -13.47 28.22 4.35
CA LYS A 30 -12.93 28.13 2.98
C LYS A 30 -13.15 26.77 2.33
N ILE A 31 -13.43 25.75 3.13
CA ILE A 31 -13.72 24.39 2.67
C ILE A 31 -15.02 23.93 3.32
N LYS A 32 -15.93 23.41 2.51
CA LYS A 32 -17.12 22.71 2.97
C LYS A 32 -16.91 21.21 2.78
N MET A 33 -17.06 20.42 3.84
CA MET A 33 -16.86 18.99 3.84
C MET A 33 -18.21 18.27 3.88
N TYR A 34 -18.42 17.34 2.95
CA TYR A 34 -19.63 16.53 2.86
C TYR A 34 -19.30 15.08 3.23
N ASN A 35 -19.37 14.78 4.52
CA ASN A 35 -19.14 13.44 5.04
C ASN A 35 -20.30 12.50 4.68
N ARG A 36 -20.00 11.22 4.46
CA ARG A 36 -21.01 10.20 4.10
C ARG A 36 -21.84 10.57 2.87
N HIS A 37 -21.16 11.14 1.87
CA HIS A 37 -21.75 11.38 0.56
C HIS A 37 -21.06 10.52 -0.49
N GLU A 38 -21.87 9.86 -1.30
CA GLU A 38 -21.41 9.08 -2.46
C GLU A 38 -21.56 9.91 -3.73
N MET A 39 -20.49 10.04 -4.53
CA MET A 39 -20.61 10.64 -5.86
C MET A 39 -21.35 9.68 -6.78
N LEU A 40 -22.49 10.12 -7.31
CA LEU A 40 -23.31 9.34 -8.23
C LEU A 40 -22.90 9.58 -9.69
N ASP A 41 -22.52 10.82 -10.04
CA ASP A 41 -22.18 11.17 -11.41
C ASP A 41 -21.40 12.48 -11.51
N VAL A 42 -20.72 12.67 -12.65
CA VAL A 42 -20.10 13.93 -13.05
C VAL A 42 -21.06 14.67 -13.99
N VAL A 43 -21.33 15.93 -13.70
CA VAL A 43 -22.22 16.78 -14.52
C VAL A 43 -21.41 17.45 -15.61
N LEU A 44 -21.82 17.23 -16.86
CA LEU A 44 -21.25 17.89 -18.04
C LEU A 44 -22.21 18.94 -18.57
N VAL A 45 -21.69 20.15 -18.87
CA VAL A 45 -22.40 21.21 -19.60
C VAL A 45 -21.47 21.63 -20.75
N ASP A 46 -21.98 21.58 -21.96
CA ASP A 46 -21.22 21.87 -23.20
C ASP A 46 -19.90 21.08 -23.27
N GLY A 47 -19.96 19.80 -22.88
CA GLY A 47 -18.81 18.89 -22.89
C GLY A 47 -17.77 19.14 -21.80
N LYS A 48 -18.00 20.06 -20.87
CA LYS A 48 -17.08 20.44 -19.77
C LYS A 48 -17.65 19.97 -18.44
N ALA A 49 -16.80 19.50 -17.53
CA ALA A 49 -17.19 19.17 -16.17
C ALA A 49 -17.57 20.44 -15.39
N ARG A 50 -18.77 20.47 -14.84
CA ARG A 50 -19.36 21.62 -14.14
C ARG A 50 -19.92 21.31 -12.79
N GLY A 51 -19.68 20.12 -12.29
CA GLY A 51 -20.14 19.71 -10.97
C GLY A 51 -20.29 18.21 -10.84
N ILE A 52 -20.89 17.81 -9.73
CA ILE A 52 -21.18 16.42 -9.41
C ILE A 52 -22.59 16.29 -8.84
N ILE A 53 -23.13 15.10 -8.94
CA ILE A 53 -24.33 14.68 -8.21
C ILE A 53 -23.89 13.73 -7.11
N THR A 54 -24.39 13.94 -5.90
CA THR A 54 -24.11 13.07 -4.75
C THR A 54 -25.40 12.54 -4.13
N ARG A 55 -25.25 11.43 -3.41
CA ARG A 55 -26.26 10.90 -2.51
C ARG A 55 -25.74 11.02 -1.07
N ASN A 56 -26.53 11.65 -0.22
CA ASN A 56 -26.31 11.62 1.22
C ASN A 56 -26.66 10.21 1.73
N LEU A 57 -25.68 9.50 2.27
CA LEU A 57 -25.84 8.12 2.74
C LEU A 57 -26.58 8.02 4.11
N VAL A 58 -26.84 9.15 4.75
CA VAL A 58 -27.57 9.18 6.04
C VAL A 58 -29.09 9.21 5.81
N ASN A 59 -29.53 10.07 4.87
CA ASN A 59 -30.97 10.31 4.64
C ASN A 59 -31.44 9.93 3.23
N GLY A 60 -30.54 9.56 2.33
CA GLY A 60 -30.85 9.17 0.95
C GLY A 60 -31.04 10.32 -0.04
N GLU A 61 -30.98 11.56 0.40
CA GLU A 61 -31.20 12.73 -0.46
C GLU A 61 -30.15 12.84 -1.58
N ILE A 62 -30.64 13.28 -2.76
CA ILE A 62 -29.80 13.55 -3.92
C ILE A 62 -29.49 15.04 -3.97
N GLU A 63 -28.20 15.35 -3.95
CA GLU A 63 -27.70 16.72 -3.94
C GLU A 63 -26.93 17.04 -5.22
N ARG A 64 -26.96 18.32 -5.63
CA ARG A 64 -26.22 18.83 -6.80
C ARG A 64 -25.18 19.83 -6.32
N HIS A 65 -23.95 19.64 -6.77
CA HIS A 65 -22.84 20.53 -6.45
C HIS A 65 -22.28 21.11 -7.74
N SER A 66 -22.50 22.38 -7.99
CA SER A 66 -21.93 23.08 -9.14
C SER A 66 -20.49 23.52 -8.82
N ALA A 67 -19.62 23.46 -9.82
CA ALA A 67 -18.22 23.86 -9.69
C ALA A 67 -17.63 24.28 -11.04
N HIS A 68 -16.62 25.12 -11.02
CA HIS A 68 -15.85 25.48 -12.23
C HIS A 68 -14.91 24.35 -12.66
N ALA A 69 -14.42 23.57 -11.69
CA ALA A 69 -13.59 22.39 -11.91
C ALA A 69 -14.00 21.26 -10.96
N VAL A 70 -13.79 20.02 -11.40
CA VAL A 70 -14.00 18.81 -10.60
C VAL A 70 -12.68 18.05 -10.51
N VAL A 71 -12.29 17.62 -9.31
CA VAL A 71 -11.06 16.87 -9.07
C VAL A 71 -11.41 15.51 -8.49
N LEU A 72 -10.99 14.44 -9.17
CA LEU A 72 -11.07 13.09 -8.67
C LEU A 72 -9.80 12.75 -7.89
N ALA A 73 -9.96 12.55 -6.59
CA ALA A 73 -8.91 12.14 -5.67
C ALA A 73 -9.32 10.85 -4.91
N SER A 74 -10.04 9.98 -5.61
CA SER A 74 -10.70 8.79 -5.05
C SER A 74 -9.74 7.63 -4.76
N GLY A 75 -8.45 7.79 -5.08
CA GLY A 75 -7.47 6.72 -4.95
C GLY A 75 -7.64 5.64 -6.02
N GLY A 76 -6.95 4.52 -5.81
CA GLY A 76 -6.96 3.38 -6.71
C GLY A 76 -8.19 2.48 -6.56
N TYR A 77 -8.21 1.41 -7.34
CA TYR A 77 -9.31 0.45 -7.40
C TYR A 77 -8.87 -0.99 -7.05
N GLY A 78 -7.94 -1.13 -6.10
CA GLY A 78 -7.39 -2.43 -5.70
C GLY A 78 -8.43 -3.48 -5.32
N ASN A 79 -9.59 -3.06 -4.81
CA ASN A 79 -10.69 -3.98 -4.44
C ASN A 79 -11.49 -4.54 -5.65
N VAL A 80 -11.16 -4.19 -6.88
CA VAL A 80 -11.64 -4.91 -8.07
C VAL A 80 -10.98 -6.28 -8.18
N PHE A 81 -9.79 -6.43 -7.60
CA PHE A 81 -9.00 -7.66 -7.63
C PHE A 81 -9.12 -8.42 -6.31
N TYR A 82 -8.92 -9.73 -6.38
CA TYR A 82 -8.90 -10.60 -5.20
C TYR A 82 -7.72 -10.27 -4.28
N LEU A 83 -7.96 -10.24 -2.97
CA LEU A 83 -7.00 -9.94 -1.91
C LEU A 83 -6.29 -8.58 -2.11
N SER A 84 -6.91 -7.53 -1.59
CA SER A 84 -6.35 -6.17 -1.63
C SER A 84 -5.90 -5.71 -0.24
N THR A 85 -4.87 -4.87 -0.19
CA THR A 85 -4.48 -4.12 1.02
C THR A 85 -5.28 -2.83 1.20
N ASN A 86 -6.09 -2.46 0.21
CA ASN A 86 -6.82 -1.21 0.20
C ASN A 86 -8.13 -1.31 0.99
N ALA A 87 -8.58 -0.18 1.55
CA ALA A 87 -9.89 -0.08 2.17
C ALA A 87 -11.01 -0.37 1.16
N MET A 88 -12.17 -0.83 1.61
CA MET A 88 -13.31 -1.20 0.75
C MET A 88 -13.79 -0.07 -0.16
N GLY A 89 -13.57 1.19 0.22
CA GLY A 89 -13.84 2.35 -0.62
C GLY A 89 -12.90 2.53 -1.81
N SER A 90 -11.77 1.82 -1.85
CA SER A 90 -10.85 1.82 -2.99
C SER A 90 -11.35 0.89 -4.10
N ASN A 91 -12.51 1.21 -4.62
CA ASN A 91 -13.17 0.51 -5.73
C ASN A 91 -13.22 1.43 -6.96
N VAL A 92 -13.57 0.87 -8.11
CA VAL A 92 -13.55 1.60 -9.40
C VAL A 92 -14.69 2.60 -9.57
N THR A 93 -15.63 2.73 -8.62
CA THR A 93 -16.92 3.41 -8.83
C THR A 93 -16.77 4.84 -9.33
N ALA A 94 -15.92 5.66 -8.71
CA ALA A 94 -15.74 7.06 -9.11
C ALA A 94 -15.08 7.16 -10.51
N ALA A 95 -14.01 6.43 -10.73
CA ALA A 95 -13.32 6.38 -12.02
C ALA A 95 -14.22 5.84 -13.14
N TRP A 96 -15.02 4.81 -12.85
CA TRP A 96 -15.99 4.25 -13.78
C TRP A 96 -17.07 5.27 -14.19
N LYS A 97 -17.58 6.04 -13.24
CA LYS A 97 -18.57 7.10 -13.53
C LYS A 97 -18.01 8.18 -14.43
N ALA A 98 -16.77 8.61 -14.17
CA ALA A 98 -16.07 9.53 -15.07
C ALA A 98 -15.83 8.92 -16.46
N HIS A 99 -15.43 7.66 -16.52
CA HIS A 99 -15.24 6.94 -17.80
C HIS A 99 -16.53 6.86 -18.60
N LYS A 100 -17.65 6.55 -17.99
CA LYS A 100 -18.96 6.55 -18.65
C LYS A 100 -19.35 7.91 -19.24
N ARG A 101 -18.80 9.00 -18.72
CA ARG A 101 -19.01 10.35 -19.23
C ARG A 101 -18.01 10.75 -20.32
N GLY A 102 -17.06 9.88 -20.67
CA GLY A 102 -16.10 10.07 -21.75
C GLY A 102 -14.66 10.32 -21.31
N ALA A 103 -14.36 10.26 -20.01
CA ALA A 103 -12.98 10.25 -19.54
C ALA A 103 -12.29 8.95 -19.97
N TYR A 104 -11.12 9.04 -20.58
CA TYR A 104 -10.36 7.87 -20.99
C TYR A 104 -9.74 7.19 -19.77
N PHE A 105 -9.59 5.88 -19.87
CA PHE A 105 -8.91 5.04 -18.90
C PHE A 105 -7.62 4.51 -19.53
N ALA A 106 -6.53 4.46 -18.79
CA ALA A 106 -5.27 3.96 -19.28
C ALA A 106 -4.71 2.86 -18.36
N ASN A 107 -4.08 1.86 -18.96
CA ASN A 107 -3.40 0.75 -18.29
C ASN A 107 -4.22 0.05 -17.19
N PRO A 108 -5.50 -0.28 -17.38
CA PRO A 108 -6.40 -0.73 -16.31
C PRO A 108 -5.95 -2.00 -15.60
N CYS A 109 -5.13 -2.84 -16.26
CA CYS A 109 -4.63 -4.10 -15.72
C CYS A 109 -3.28 -3.96 -14.99
N PHE A 110 -2.67 -2.78 -14.98
CA PHE A 110 -1.38 -2.59 -14.33
C PHE A 110 -1.58 -2.42 -12.83
N THR A 111 -1.32 -3.50 -12.11
CA THR A 111 -1.41 -3.56 -10.64
C THR A 111 -0.08 -3.98 -10.04
N GLN A 112 0.27 -3.39 -8.90
CA GLN A 112 1.42 -3.81 -8.13
C GLN A 112 0.98 -4.72 -6.99
N ILE A 113 1.64 -5.86 -6.87
CA ILE A 113 1.47 -6.79 -5.75
C ILE A 113 2.54 -6.48 -4.71
N HIS A 114 2.14 -6.42 -3.44
CA HIS A 114 3.06 -6.26 -2.32
C HIS A 114 3.35 -7.60 -1.65
N PRO A 115 4.62 -8.01 -1.49
CA PRO A 115 4.97 -9.35 -1.02
C PRO A 115 4.79 -9.57 0.49
N THR A 116 4.74 -8.50 1.31
CA THR A 116 4.77 -8.58 2.76
C THR A 116 3.44 -8.15 3.40
N CYS A 117 2.34 -8.78 3.00
CA CYS A 117 1.05 -8.55 3.65
C CYS A 117 0.76 -9.68 4.64
N ILE A 118 0.09 -9.36 5.76
CA ILE A 118 -0.38 -10.36 6.70
C ILE A 118 -1.52 -11.14 6.02
N PRO A 119 -1.46 -12.48 5.97
CA PRO A 119 -2.54 -13.30 5.41
C PRO A 119 -3.86 -13.08 6.13
N VAL A 120 -4.95 -13.57 5.56
CA VAL A 120 -6.26 -13.56 6.23
C VAL A 120 -6.14 -14.32 7.55
N SER A 121 -6.46 -13.64 8.66
CA SER A 121 -6.36 -14.19 10.02
C SER A 121 -7.71 -14.32 10.72
N GLY A 122 -8.83 -13.93 10.09
CA GLY A 122 -10.18 -14.05 10.65
C GLY A 122 -11.28 -13.73 9.65
N ASP A 123 -12.49 -14.19 9.97
CA ASP A 123 -13.67 -14.12 9.07
C ASP A 123 -14.16 -12.70 8.77
N HIS A 124 -13.78 -11.73 9.60
CA HIS A 124 -14.24 -10.33 9.49
C HIS A 124 -13.18 -9.37 8.93
N GLN A 125 -12.08 -9.90 8.41
CA GLN A 125 -11.02 -9.06 7.85
C GLN A 125 -11.42 -8.51 6.49
N SER A 126 -11.62 -7.18 6.41
CA SER A 126 -12.08 -6.50 5.18
C SER A 126 -10.96 -6.21 4.18
N LYS A 127 -9.71 -6.32 4.60
CA LYS A 127 -8.51 -6.10 3.77
C LYS A 127 -7.30 -6.81 4.39
N LEU A 128 -6.28 -7.09 3.59
CA LEU A 128 -5.01 -7.56 4.11
C LEU A 128 -4.19 -6.41 4.68
N THR A 129 -3.60 -6.60 5.85
CA THR A 129 -2.73 -5.58 6.44
C THR A 129 -1.35 -5.62 5.80
N LEU A 130 -0.95 -4.48 5.24
CA LEU A 130 0.37 -4.28 4.67
C LEU A 130 1.42 -4.16 5.78
N MET A 131 2.48 -4.97 5.70
CA MET A 131 3.69 -4.80 6.49
C MET A 131 4.76 -4.05 5.70
N SER A 132 5.58 -3.26 6.37
CA SER A 132 6.66 -2.53 5.72
C SER A 132 7.60 -3.47 4.96
N GLU A 133 7.93 -3.10 3.73
CA GLU A 133 8.91 -3.83 2.92
C GLU A 133 10.32 -3.86 3.55
N SER A 134 10.64 -2.88 4.41
CA SER A 134 11.91 -2.83 5.13
C SER A 134 12.18 -4.07 6.01
N LEU A 135 11.15 -4.83 6.36
CA LEU A 135 11.30 -6.12 7.05
C LEU A 135 12.16 -7.11 6.26
N ARG A 136 12.16 -7.03 4.93
CA ARG A 136 12.97 -7.90 4.07
C ARG A 136 14.47 -7.59 4.11
N ASN A 137 14.87 -6.44 4.70
CA ASN A 137 16.30 -6.12 4.87
C ASN A 137 16.99 -7.07 5.86
N ASP A 138 16.26 -7.54 6.84
CA ASP A 138 16.77 -8.38 7.91
C ASP A 138 16.01 -9.71 8.04
N GLY A 139 14.78 -9.81 7.54
CA GLY A 139 13.99 -11.02 7.53
C GLY A 139 14.31 -11.90 6.32
N ARG A 140 14.42 -13.22 6.54
CA ARG A 140 14.62 -14.23 5.50
C ARG A 140 13.31 -14.93 5.17
N ILE A 141 13.02 -15.07 3.88
CA ILE A 141 11.75 -15.66 3.40
C ILE A 141 11.97 -17.13 3.05
N TRP A 142 11.15 -18.02 3.61
CA TRP A 142 11.27 -19.44 3.39
C TRP A 142 9.93 -20.20 3.52
N VAL A 143 9.93 -21.44 3.05
CA VAL A 143 8.92 -22.48 3.30
C VAL A 143 9.63 -23.79 3.63
N PRO A 144 8.97 -24.78 4.28
CA PRO A 144 9.55 -26.12 4.45
C PRO A 144 9.86 -26.75 3.08
N LYS A 145 10.91 -27.56 2.99
CA LYS A 145 11.25 -28.33 1.78
C LYS A 145 10.32 -29.53 1.59
N ASN A 146 9.79 -30.10 2.68
CA ASN A 146 8.99 -31.30 2.67
C ASN A 146 7.51 -31.00 2.89
N ILE A 147 6.65 -31.66 2.12
CA ILE A 147 5.19 -31.49 2.24
C ILE A 147 4.67 -32.00 3.59
N GLN A 148 5.28 -33.05 4.15
CA GLN A 148 4.90 -33.56 5.46
C GLN A 148 5.08 -32.53 6.57
N ASP A 149 6.15 -31.74 6.51
CA ASP A 149 6.40 -30.65 7.45
C ASP A 149 5.35 -29.53 7.30
N VAL A 150 4.97 -29.21 6.06
CA VAL A 150 3.89 -28.24 5.78
C VAL A 150 2.57 -28.70 6.38
N GLU A 151 2.21 -29.99 6.18
CA GLU A 151 0.99 -30.58 6.74
C GLU A 151 1.04 -30.61 8.28
N GLY A 152 2.18 -30.95 8.86
CA GLY A 152 2.41 -30.91 10.30
C GLY A 152 2.18 -29.51 10.89
N ILE A 153 2.68 -28.47 10.23
CA ILE A 153 2.49 -27.06 10.62
C ILE A 153 1.01 -26.68 10.48
N ARG A 154 0.37 -26.95 9.36
CA ARG A 154 -1.05 -26.62 9.10
C ARG A 154 -2.00 -27.25 10.11
N ASN A 155 -1.68 -28.47 10.54
CA ASN A 155 -2.46 -29.22 11.52
C ASN A 155 -2.09 -28.90 12.98
N GLY A 156 -1.08 -28.04 13.20
CA GLY A 156 -0.61 -27.66 14.53
C GLY A 156 0.22 -28.73 15.26
N ASN A 157 0.65 -29.79 14.57
CA ASN A 157 1.45 -30.90 15.11
C ASN A 157 2.96 -30.60 15.11
N LEU A 158 3.38 -29.57 14.34
CA LEU A 158 4.77 -29.17 14.20
C LEU A 158 4.87 -27.64 14.27
N LYS A 159 5.82 -27.12 15.04
CA LYS A 159 6.08 -25.66 15.09
C LYS A 159 7.11 -25.27 14.03
N PRO A 160 6.99 -24.09 13.43
CA PRO A 160 7.96 -23.62 12.43
C PRO A 160 9.38 -23.53 12.98
N THR A 161 9.56 -23.29 14.27
CA THR A 161 10.86 -23.23 14.95
C THR A 161 11.54 -24.62 15.09
N GLU A 162 10.79 -25.71 14.95
CA GLU A 162 11.31 -27.07 15.01
C GLU A 162 11.85 -27.55 13.65
N ILE A 163 11.57 -26.81 12.56
CA ILE A 163 12.13 -27.10 11.23
C ILE A 163 13.60 -26.72 11.22
N LYS A 164 14.46 -27.69 10.95
CA LYS A 164 15.91 -27.46 10.86
C LYS A 164 16.26 -26.54 9.69
N GLU A 165 17.39 -25.83 9.81
CA GLU A 165 17.87 -24.89 8.76
C GLU A 165 18.02 -25.59 7.40
N GLU A 166 18.52 -26.82 7.38
CA GLU A 166 18.71 -27.64 6.18
C GLU A 166 17.38 -28.02 5.49
N ASP A 167 16.26 -28.06 6.23
CA ASP A 167 14.92 -28.39 5.72
C ASP A 167 14.09 -27.17 5.32
N ARG A 168 14.69 -25.98 5.39
CA ARG A 168 14.08 -24.71 4.94
C ARG A 168 14.46 -24.41 3.50
N ASP A 169 13.48 -24.13 2.64
CA ASP A 169 13.72 -23.58 1.28
C ASP A 169 13.68 -22.06 1.31
N TYR A 170 14.85 -21.44 1.35
CA TYR A 170 15.02 -20.01 1.16
C TYR A 170 14.95 -19.67 -0.34
N PHE A 171 13.79 -19.82 -0.94
CA PHE A 171 13.58 -19.84 -2.38
C PHE A 171 14.00 -18.56 -3.10
N LEU A 172 13.93 -17.39 -2.46
CA LEU A 172 14.42 -16.15 -3.06
C LEU A 172 15.96 -16.10 -3.10
N GLU A 173 16.62 -16.48 -2.01
CA GLU A 173 18.07 -16.53 -1.93
C GLU A 173 18.65 -17.57 -2.92
N ARG A 174 18.01 -18.73 -3.02
CA ARG A 174 18.40 -19.81 -3.93
C ARG A 174 18.22 -19.42 -5.41
N ARG A 175 17.10 -18.77 -5.75
CA ARG A 175 16.78 -18.39 -7.15
C ARG A 175 17.50 -17.12 -7.60
N TYR A 176 17.72 -16.19 -6.71
CA TYR A 176 18.22 -14.84 -6.99
C TYR A 176 19.37 -14.47 -6.05
N PRO A 177 20.52 -15.17 -6.10
CA PRO A 177 21.60 -15.02 -5.11
C PRO A 177 22.19 -13.60 -5.05
N ALA A 178 22.09 -12.81 -6.12
CA ALA A 178 22.59 -11.44 -6.15
C ALA A 178 21.74 -10.45 -5.31
N PHE A 179 20.44 -10.73 -5.13
CA PHE A 179 19.50 -9.85 -4.43
C PHE A 179 18.85 -10.50 -3.21
N GLY A 180 18.78 -11.83 -3.18
CA GLY A 180 18.16 -12.59 -2.12
C GLY A 180 16.73 -12.11 -1.82
N ASN A 181 16.48 -11.82 -0.55
CA ASN A 181 15.16 -11.34 -0.10
C ASN A 181 14.83 -9.90 -0.58
N LEU A 182 15.79 -9.18 -1.19
CA LEU A 182 15.62 -7.79 -1.66
C LEU A 182 15.29 -7.70 -3.17
N VAL A 183 14.95 -8.80 -3.81
CA VAL A 183 14.42 -8.77 -5.19
C VAL A 183 13.21 -7.85 -5.32
N PRO A 184 12.92 -7.29 -6.51
CA PRO A 184 11.74 -6.46 -6.76
C PRO A 184 10.43 -7.10 -6.27
N ARG A 185 9.44 -6.27 -5.95
CA ARG A 185 8.16 -6.70 -5.37
C ARG A 185 7.44 -7.77 -6.19
N ASP A 186 7.40 -7.59 -7.50
CA ASP A 186 6.76 -8.53 -8.43
C ASP A 186 7.46 -9.88 -8.46
N VAL A 187 8.79 -9.88 -8.39
CA VAL A 187 9.61 -11.11 -8.36
C VAL A 187 9.36 -11.87 -7.05
N ALA A 188 9.47 -11.18 -5.90
CA ALA A 188 9.22 -11.79 -4.59
C ALA A 188 7.79 -12.33 -4.47
N SER A 189 6.80 -11.54 -4.92
CA SER A 189 5.39 -11.91 -4.87
C SER A 189 5.07 -13.14 -5.72
N ARG A 190 5.59 -13.18 -6.95
CA ARG A 190 5.40 -14.31 -7.85
C ARG A 190 6.04 -15.57 -7.32
N ALA A 191 7.27 -15.48 -6.81
CA ALA A 191 7.97 -16.62 -6.22
C ALA A 191 7.26 -17.16 -4.97
N ALA A 192 6.72 -16.30 -4.10
CA ALA A 192 5.94 -16.72 -2.95
C ALA A 192 4.62 -17.39 -3.37
N LYS A 193 3.90 -16.80 -4.34
CA LYS A 193 2.67 -17.39 -4.90
C LYS A 193 2.91 -18.77 -5.48
N GLU A 194 3.99 -18.95 -6.27
CA GLU A 194 4.36 -20.25 -6.82
C GLU A 194 4.58 -21.31 -5.74
N ARG A 195 5.21 -20.96 -4.60
CA ARG A 195 5.38 -21.89 -3.48
C ARG A 195 4.05 -22.29 -2.87
N CYS A 196 3.16 -21.33 -2.67
CA CYS A 196 1.83 -21.60 -2.16
C CYS A 196 1.01 -22.48 -3.13
N ASP A 197 1.01 -22.18 -4.42
CA ASP A 197 0.30 -22.96 -5.46
C ASP A 197 0.86 -24.39 -5.62
N ALA A 198 2.16 -24.55 -5.35
CA ALA A 198 2.79 -25.89 -5.32
C ALA A 198 2.51 -26.68 -4.04
N GLY A 199 1.69 -26.15 -3.12
CA GLY A 199 1.29 -26.82 -1.88
C GLY A 199 2.15 -26.50 -0.66
N PHE A 200 3.18 -25.64 -0.79
CA PHE A 200 4.10 -25.32 0.31
C PHE A 200 3.67 -24.15 1.19
N GLY A 201 2.49 -23.57 0.99
CA GLY A 201 1.98 -22.51 1.85
C GLY A 201 1.74 -22.99 3.29
N VAL A 202 2.13 -22.20 4.29
CA VAL A 202 2.28 -22.66 5.69
C VAL A 202 1.09 -22.41 6.60
N ASN A 203 0.11 -21.57 6.19
CA ASN A 203 -1.11 -21.37 6.97
C ASN A 203 -2.20 -22.40 6.62
N LYS A 204 -3.31 -22.39 7.35
CA LYS A 204 -4.43 -23.31 7.12
C LYS A 204 -5.01 -23.28 5.71
N THR A 205 -4.99 -22.10 5.07
CA THR A 205 -5.49 -21.93 3.69
C THR A 205 -4.44 -22.25 2.63
N GLY A 206 -3.17 -22.47 3.01
CA GLY A 206 -2.06 -22.63 2.08
C GLY A 206 -1.58 -21.32 1.45
N GLU A 207 -2.02 -20.18 1.95
CA GLU A 207 -1.75 -18.83 1.42
C GLU A 207 -0.84 -18.03 2.35
N ALA A 208 0.33 -18.58 2.68
CA ALA A 208 1.39 -17.90 3.42
C ALA A 208 2.76 -18.51 3.21
N VAL A 209 3.80 -17.69 3.32
CA VAL A 209 5.20 -18.08 3.46
C VAL A 209 5.76 -17.44 4.73
N TYR A 210 6.86 -17.97 5.26
CA TYR A 210 7.48 -17.41 6.45
C TYR A 210 8.42 -16.26 6.12
N LEU A 211 8.46 -15.26 7.01
CA LEU A 211 9.46 -14.19 7.11
C LEU A 211 10.10 -14.28 8.51
N ASP A 212 11.34 -14.69 8.58
CA ASP A 212 12.04 -15.12 9.79
C ASP A 212 13.19 -14.19 10.16
N PHE A 213 13.26 -13.77 11.41
CA PHE A 213 14.27 -12.87 11.94
C PHE A 213 15.32 -13.57 12.81
N ALA A 214 15.23 -14.87 13.04
CA ALA A 214 16.13 -15.60 13.94
C ALA A 214 17.61 -15.38 13.58
N SER A 215 17.97 -15.54 12.30
CA SER A 215 19.36 -15.33 11.84
C SER A 215 19.85 -13.88 12.01
N SER A 216 18.98 -12.91 11.87
CA SER A 216 19.34 -11.49 12.08
C SER A 216 19.47 -11.13 13.54
N ILE A 217 18.66 -11.72 14.41
CA ILE A 217 18.81 -11.60 15.86
C ILE A 217 20.18 -12.11 16.29
N ILE A 218 20.55 -13.32 15.84
CA ILE A 218 21.86 -13.91 16.15
C ILE A 218 23.00 -13.02 15.62
N ARG A 219 22.91 -12.60 14.37
CA ARG A 219 23.94 -11.76 13.73
C ARG A 219 24.15 -10.45 14.48
N TYR A 220 23.09 -9.70 14.73
CA TYR A 220 23.19 -8.43 15.45
C TYR A 220 23.60 -8.61 16.91
N GLY A 221 23.17 -9.70 17.54
CA GLY A 221 23.59 -10.03 18.89
C GLY A 221 25.09 -10.26 19.00
N LYS A 222 25.68 -11.04 18.09
CA LYS A 222 27.12 -11.27 18.05
C LYS A 222 27.89 -9.98 17.76
N GLU A 223 27.48 -9.21 16.75
CA GLU A 223 28.09 -7.92 16.43
C GLU A 223 28.08 -6.97 17.64
N GLN A 224 26.98 -6.91 18.39
CA GLN A 224 26.87 -6.02 19.54
C GLN A 224 27.62 -6.54 20.76
N ALA A 225 27.64 -7.86 21.01
CA ALA A 225 28.43 -8.47 22.08
C ALA A 225 29.93 -8.16 21.90
N LEU A 226 30.42 -8.30 20.68
CA LEU A 226 31.79 -7.93 20.34
C LEU A 226 32.11 -6.46 20.61
N VAL A 227 31.18 -5.55 20.24
CA VAL A 227 31.33 -4.10 20.51
C VAL A 227 31.35 -3.79 22.02
N ASN A 228 30.52 -4.49 22.78
CA ASN A 228 30.43 -4.32 24.24
C ASN A 228 31.57 -5.00 25.02
N GLY A 229 32.38 -5.86 24.36
CA GLY A 229 33.37 -6.70 25.05
C GLY A 229 32.74 -7.84 25.84
N GLU A 230 31.53 -8.28 25.47
CA GLU A 230 30.83 -9.42 26.06
C GLU A 230 31.14 -10.71 25.27
N ASP A 231 30.80 -11.88 25.84
CA ASP A 231 31.04 -13.17 25.20
C ASP A 231 30.12 -13.37 23.99
N GLU A 232 30.73 -13.36 22.80
CA GLU A 232 30.06 -13.57 21.50
C GLU A 232 29.57 -15.02 21.26
N ASN A 233 29.84 -15.94 22.17
CA ASN A 233 29.37 -17.33 22.14
C ASN A 233 28.29 -17.59 23.18
N ASN A 234 27.97 -16.64 24.05
CA ASN A 234 26.91 -16.78 25.01
C ASN A 234 25.54 -16.55 24.34
N GLU A 235 24.77 -17.60 24.14
CA GLU A 235 23.49 -17.59 23.42
C GLU A 235 22.48 -16.62 24.06
N GLU A 236 22.40 -16.54 25.41
CA GLU A 236 21.46 -15.64 26.09
C GLU A 236 21.81 -14.16 25.86
N ILE A 237 23.09 -13.82 25.92
CA ILE A 237 23.59 -12.46 25.65
C ILE A 237 23.32 -12.10 24.18
N ILE A 238 23.65 -12.98 23.25
CA ILE A 238 23.43 -12.79 21.81
C ILE A 238 21.95 -12.56 21.53
N GLU A 239 21.07 -13.42 22.04
CA GLU A 239 19.64 -13.32 21.82
C GLU A 239 19.06 -12.02 22.37
N LYS A 240 19.44 -11.65 23.60
CA LYS A 240 19.00 -10.41 24.25
C LYS A 240 19.42 -9.18 23.44
N LEU A 241 20.71 -9.04 23.13
CA LEU A 241 21.24 -7.90 22.38
C LEU A 241 20.64 -7.82 20.96
N GLY A 242 20.53 -8.95 20.30
CA GLY A 242 19.93 -9.03 18.96
C GLY A 242 18.45 -8.61 18.95
N LYS A 243 17.67 -9.09 19.91
CA LYS A 243 16.26 -8.69 20.08
C LYS A 243 16.13 -7.19 20.36
N GLU A 244 17.02 -6.59 21.15
CA GLU A 244 17.03 -5.16 21.40
C GLU A 244 17.28 -4.34 20.13
N ILE A 245 18.21 -4.77 19.29
CA ILE A 245 18.49 -4.09 18.01
C ILE A 245 17.31 -4.22 17.05
N ILE A 246 16.78 -5.42 16.88
CA ILE A 246 15.58 -5.64 16.04
C ILE A 246 14.39 -4.83 16.56
N LYS A 247 14.20 -4.73 17.86
CA LYS A 247 13.17 -3.89 18.48
C LYS A 247 13.34 -2.41 18.16
N LYS A 248 14.56 -1.89 18.17
CA LYS A 248 14.83 -0.51 17.74
C LYS A 248 14.49 -0.26 16.27
N LYS A 249 14.69 -1.26 15.40
CA LYS A 249 14.43 -1.17 13.96
C LYS A 249 12.95 -1.39 13.61
N TYR A 250 12.31 -2.40 14.17
CA TYR A 250 11.02 -2.93 13.72
C TYR A 250 9.98 -3.13 14.83
N GLY A 251 10.25 -2.72 16.07
CA GLY A 251 9.39 -3.01 17.21
C GLY A 251 7.92 -2.62 17.04
N ASN A 252 7.66 -1.47 16.41
CA ASN A 252 6.28 -1.04 16.11
C ASN A 252 5.57 -1.97 15.12
N LEU A 253 6.31 -2.50 14.15
CA LEU A 253 5.77 -3.43 13.15
C LEU A 253 5.50 -4.80 13.77
N PHE A 254 6.40 -5.27 14.62
CA PHE A 254 6.25 -6.52 15.37
C PHE A 254 5.05 -6.46 16.30
N GLN A 255 4.91 -5.36 17.04
CA GLN A 255 3.75 -5.15 17.92
C GLN A 255 2.43 -5.11 17.12
N MET A 256 2.44 -4.50 15.93
CA MET A 256 1.26 -4.49 15.06
C MET A 256 0.92 -5.91 14.58
N TYR A 257 1.91 -6.70 14.18
CA TYR A 257 1.72 -8.08 13.76
C TYR A 257 1.16 -8.93 14.91
N GLU A 258 1.78 -8.85 16.10
CA GLU A 258 1.34 -9.58 17.29
C GLU A 258 -0.11 -9.27 17.65
N LYS A 259 -0.53 -7.99 17.58
CA LYS A 259 -1.93 -7.60 17.84
C LYS A 259 -2.94 -8.14 16.83
N ILE A 260 -2.52 -8.44 15.60
CA ILE A 260 -3.40 -8.93 14.52
C ILE A 260 -3.44 -10.45 14.50
N VAL A 261 -2.30 -11.10 14.71
CA VAL A 261 -2.10 -12.55 14.49
C VAL A 261 -2.01 -13.33 15.80
N ASP A 262 -1.79 -12.63 16.92
CA ASP A 262 -1.54 -13.22 18.25
C ASP A 262 -0.31 -14.15 18.29
N GLN A 263 0.75 -13.75 17.56
CA GLN A 263 2.04 -14.44 17.52
C GLN A 263 3.19 -13.46 17.70
N ASN A 264 4.17 -13.84 18.55
CA ASN A 264 5.34 -13.03 18.81
C ASN A 264 6.42 -13.21 17.73
N PRO A 265 6.71 -12.19 16.89
CA PRO A 265 7.71 -12.31 15.82
C PRO A 265 9.16 -12.48 16.28
N TYR A 266 9.45 -12.27 17.56
CA TYR A 266 10.77 -12.55 18.12
C TYR A 266 11.01 -14.04 18.39
N GLU A 267 9.95 -14.83 18.45
CA GLU A 267 9.98 -16.25 18.83
C GLU A 267 9.54 -17.15 17.68
N THR A 268 8.64 -16.66 16.82
CA THR A 268 8.04 -17.44 15.73
C THR A 268 8.13 -16.65 14.43
N PRO A 269 8.50 -17.28 13.31
CA PRO A 269 8.50 -16.61 12.01
C PRO A 269 7.13 -16.00 11.68
N MET A 270 7.14 -14.77 11.14
CA MET A 270 5.93 -14.11 10.66
C MET A 270 5.39 -14.80 9.42
N MET A 271 4.09 -14.89 9.29
CA MET A 271 3.43 -15.30 8.05
C MET A 271 3.16 -14.07 7.17
N ILE A 272 3.54 -14.17 5.90
CA ILE A 272 3.29 -13.14 4.88
C ILE A 272 2.72 -13.77 3.61
N TYR A 273 1.94 -12.97 2.86
CA TYR A 273 1.37 -13.36 1.58
C TYR A 273 1.31 -12.17 0.60
N PRO A 274 1.49 -12.41 -0.72
CA PRO A 274 1.34 -11.37 -1.72
C PRO A 274 -0.10 -10.87 -1.84
N ALA A 275 -0.30 -9.55 -1.93
CA ALA A 275 -1.62 -8.97 -2.13
C ALA A 275 -1.57 -7.75 -3.06
N VAL A 276 -2.65 -7.51 -3.77
CA VAL A 276 -2.83 -6.30 -4.59
C VAL A 276 -2.73 -5.08 -3.68
N HIS A 277 -1.85 -4.15 -4.05
CA HIS A 277 -1.51 -3.00 -3.21
C HIS A 277 -1.70 -1.66 -3.88
N TYR A 278 -1.36 -1.53 -5.15
CA TYR A 278 -1.40 -0.27 -5.89
C TYR A 278 -1.84 -0.50 -7.34
N THR A 279 -2.70 0.38 -7.85
CA THR A 279 -3.08 0.37 -9.26
C THR A 279 -2.31 1.45 -10.01
N MET A 280 -1.43 1.05 -10.96
CA MET A 280 -0.72 1.99 -11.84
C MET A 280 -1.61 2.47 -12.98
N GLY A 281 -2.67 1.74 -13.31
CA GLY A 281 -3.73 2.18 -14.21
C GLY A 281 -4.68 3.16 -13.52
N GLY A 282 -5.49 3.86 -14.32
CA GLY A 282 -6.45 4.83 -13.82
C GLY A 282 -6.99 5.74 -14.91
N ILE A 283 -7.64 6.81 -14.54
CA ILE A 283 -8.11 7.83 -15.47
C ILE A 283 -6.91 8.45 -16.18
N TRP A 284 -6.96 8.49 -17.51
CA TRP A 284 -5.95 9.18 -18.31
C TRP A 284 -5.94 10.68 -18.02
N VAL A 285 -4.77 11.24 -17.86
CA VAL A 285 -4.55 12.68 -17.68
C VAL A 285 -3.38 13.16 -18.53
N ASP A 286 -3.40 14.42 -18.89
CA ASP A 286 -2.27 15.14 -19.47
C ASP A 286 -1.27 15.59 -18.39
N TYR A 287 -0.22 16.31 -18.77
CA TYR A 287 0.77 16.85 -17.83
C TYR A 287 0.21 17.92 -16.86
N ASN A 288 -0.99 18.44 -17.13
CA ASN A 288 -1.70 19.36 -16.25
C ASN A 288 -2.66 18.65 -15.29
N LEU A 289 -2.67 17.32 -15.29
CA LEU A 289 -3.59 16.44 -14.53
C LEU A 289 -5.05 16.57 -14.98
N MET A 290 -5.30 17.14 -16.16
CA MET A 290 -6.64 17.24 -16.74
C MET A 290 -6.94 15.99 -17.57
N THR A 291 -8.14 15.46 -17.40
CA THR A 291 -8.63 14.29 -18.17
C THR A 291 -9.00 14.69 -19.60
N THR A 292 -9.47 13.74 -20.40
CA THR A 292 -10.06 14.04 -21.74
C THR A 292 -11.33 14.88 -21.67
N ILE A 293 -11.91 15.07 -20.48
CA ILE A 293 -13.05 15.98 -20.26
C ILE A 293 -12.52 17.29 -19.69
N PRO A 294 -12.64 18.42 -20.41
CA PRO A 294 -12.22 19.71 -19.89
C PRO A 294 -12.86 20.08 -18.56
N GLY A 295 -12.05 20.56 -17.61
CA GLY A 295 -12.51 20.89 -16.26
C GLY A 295 -12.62 19.71 -15.30
N LEU A 296 -12.36 18.48 -15.75
CA LEU A 296 -12.23 17.30 -14.92
C LEU A 296 -10.77 16.92 -14.76
N TYR A 297 -10.30 16.85 -13.53
CA TYR A 297 -8.93 16.49 -13.16
C TYR A 297 -8.92 15.19 -12.36
N ALA A 298 -7.83 14.43 -12.43
CA ALA A 298 -7.60 13.25 -11.58
C ALA A 298 -6.18 13.28 -11.01
N ILE A 299 -6.04 13.10 -9.70
CA ILE A 299 -4.77 13.20 -8.98
C ILE A 299 -4.49 11.95 -8.14
N GLY A 300 -3.20 11.75 -7.84
CA GLY A 300 -2.73 10.58 -7.09
C GLY A 300 -3.07 9.28 -7.79
N GLU A 301 -3.34 8.25 -7.03
CA GLU A 301 -3.64 6.90 -7.57
C GLU A 301 -4.96 6.82 -8.37
N ALA A 302 -5.77 7.88 -8.43
CA ALA A 302 -6.96 7.91 -9.28
C ALA A 302 -6.63 8.09 -10.77
N ASN A 303 -5.48 8.67 -11.10
CA ASN A 303 -4.97 8.76 -12.48
C ASN A 303 -4.07 7.57 -12.84
N PHE A 304 -3.81 7.39 -14.14
CA PHE A 304 -3.01 6.24 -14.65
C PHE A 304 -1.52 6.32 -14.30
N SER A 305 -1.08 7.40 -13.72
CA SER A 305 0.28 7.69 -13.26
C SER A 305 1.42 7.47 -14.28
N ASP A 306 2.59 7.96 -13.95
CA ASP A 306 3.84 7.81 -14.70
C ASP A 306 4.69 6.62 -14.25
N HIS A 307 4.14 5.73 -13.41
CA HIS A 307 4.87 4.58 -12.87
C HIS A 307 5.08 3.43 -13.86
N GLY A 308 4.40 3.45 -15.01
CA GLY A 308 4.44 2.35 -15.97
C GLY A 308 3.85 1.05 -15.40
N ALA A 309 4.48 -0.07 -15.74
CA ALA A 309 3.99 -1.40 -15.35
C ALA A 309 4.36 -1.81 -13.92
N ASN A 310 5.34 -1.15 -13.29
CA ASN A 310 5.79 -1.49 -11.93
C ASN A 310 6.32 -0.25 -11.19
N ARG A 311 5.70 0.07 -10.08
CA ARG A 311 5.99 1.25 -9.26
C ARG A 311 7.16 1.01 -8.30
N LEU A 312 8.03 1.99 -8.17
CA LEU A 312 9.07 1.98 -7.13
C LEU A 312 8.46 2.18 -5.74
N GLY A 313 9.08 1.59 -4.73
CA GLY A 313 8.68 1.78 -3.33
C GLY A 313 8.66 3.26 -2.94
N ALA A 314 7.70 3.66 -2.12
CA ALA A 314 7.47 5.03 -1.61
C ALA A 314 7.07 6.09 -2.67
N SER A 315 7.14 5.82 -3.98
CA SER A 315 6.82 6.81 -5.02
C SER A 315 5.33 7.17 -5.11
N ALA A 316 4.41 6.34 -4.60
CA ALA A 316 2.98 6.66 -4.58
C ALA A 316 2.65 7.90 -3.74
N LEU A 317 3.20 7.98 -2.53
CA LEU A 317 3.02 9.16 -1.67
C LEU A 317 3.69 10.39 -2.29
N MET A 318 4.84 10.22 -2.93
CA MET A 318 5.53 11.30 -3.63
C MET A 318 4.68 11.82 -4.79
N GLN A 319 4.09 10.95 -5.60
CA GLN A 319 3.17 11.33 -6.69
C GLN A 319 1.98 12.13 -6.15
N GLY A 320 1.26 11.60 -5.16
CA GLY A 320 0.10 12.29 -4.60
C GLY A 320 0.43 13.67 -4.04
N LEU A 321 1.61 13.81 -3.41
CA LEU A 321 2.09 15.11 -2.93
C LEU A 321 2.47 16.03 -4.09
N ALA A 322 3.15 15.53 -5.12
CA ALA A 322 3.52 16.32 -6.30
C ALA A 322 2.27 16.82 -7.02
N ASP A 323 1.32 15.95 -7.29
CA ASP A 323 0.05 16.31 -7.95
C ASP A 323 -0.72 17.38 -7.16
N GLY A 324 -0.85 17.20 -5.85
CA GLY A 324 -1.65 18.10 -5.01
C GLY A 324 -0.99 19.40 -4.63
N TYR A 325 0.36 19.45 -4.49
CA TYR A 325 1.08 20.63 -4.05
C TYR A 325 1.74 21.42 -5.20
N PHE A 326 2.24 20.71 -6.23
CA PHE A 326 3.09 21.35 -7.23
C PHE A 326 2.44 21.46 -8.61
N VAL A 327 1.50 20.58 -8.97
CA VAL A 327 0.88 20.61 -10.31
C VAL A 327 -0.51 21.22 -10.27
N LEU A 328 -1.45 20.59 -9.57
CA LEU A 328 -2.86 20.99 -9.56
C LEU A 328 -3.11 22.46 -9.18
N PRO A 329 -2.45 23.06 -8.16
CA PRO A 329 -2.69 24.45 -7.80
C PRO A 329 -2.40 25.44 -8.91
N TYR A 330 -1.49 25.10 -9.81
CA TYR A 330 -1.14 25.93 -10.97
C TYR A 330 -2.04 25.68 -12.19
N THR A 331 -2.40 24.41 -12.41
CA THR A 331 -3.13 24.00 -13.61
C THR A 331 -4.64 24.22 -13.49
N ILE A 332 -5.22 24.03 -12.31
CA ILE A 332 -6.65 24.26 -12.08
C ILE A 332 -7.04 25.73 -12.26
N GLY A 333 -6.11 26.66 -12.03
CA GLY A 333 -6.32 28.09 -12.23
C GLY A 333 -6.59 28.46 -13.69
N ALA A 334 -6.11 27.70 -14.65
CA ALA A 334 -6.36 27.91 -16.08
C ALA A 334 -7.85 27.89 -16.43
N VAL A 335 -8.67 27.14 -15.69
CA VAL A 335 -10.12 27.10 -15.88
C VAL A 335 -10.78 28.44 -15.52
N SER A 336 -10.22 29.17 -14.54
CA SER A 336 -10.71 30.51 -14.14
C SER A 336 -10.27 31.58 -15.12
N TYR A 337 -9.05 31.51 -15.64
CA TYR A 337 -8.53 32.49 -16.60
C TYR A 337 -9.29 32.52 -17.93
N THR A 338 -9.74 31.39 -18.42
CA THR A 338 -10.54 31.28 -19.67
C THR A 338 -11.89 32.01 -19.55
N HIS A 339 -12.40 32.21 -18.34
CA HIS A 339 -13.64 32.94 -18.12
C HIS A 339 -13.45 34.48 -17.95
N LEU A 340 -12.26 34.91 -17.56
CA LEU A 340 -11.95 36.30 -17.33
C LEU A 340 -11.44 37.02 -18.59
N THR A 341 -10.92 36.30 -19.58
CA THR A 341 -10.36 36.86 -20.81
C THR A 341 -11.36 36.96 -21.96
N LEU A 342 -12.46 36.25 -21.96
CA LEU A 342 -13.48 36.29 -23.03
C LEU A 342 -14.26 37.62 -23.13
N PRO A 343 -14.58 38.35 -22.03
CA PRO A 343 -15.25 39.64 -22.14
C PRO A 343 -14.34 40.78 -22.61
N THR A 344 -13.01 40.67 -22.49
CA THR A 344 -12.05 41.74 -22.83
C THR A 344 -11.62 41.73 -24.30
N ILE A 345 -11.93 40.66 -25.05
CA ILE A 345 -11.58 40.54 -26.47
C ILE A 345 -12.74 40.97 -27.37
N LEU A 346 -13.92 41.23 -26.82
CA LEU A 346 -15.13 41.66 -27.54
C LEU A 346 -15.56 43.09 -27.24
N SER A 347 -14.70 43.93 -26.60
CA SER A 347 -14.94 45.36 -26.41
C SER A 347 -14.02 46.22 -27.28
#